data_949bda1f13e0b59eec123645ab64fb3f
#
_entry.id   949bda1f13e0b59eec123645ab64fb3f
#
_cell.length_a   1.000
_cell.length_b   1.000
_cell.length_c   1.000
_cell.angle_alpha   90.00
_cell.angle_beta   90.00
_cell.angle_gamma   90.00
#
_symmetry.space_group_name_H-M   'P 1'
#
loop_
_entity.id
_entity.type
_entity.pdbx_description
1 polymer ?
#
loop_
_entity_poly.entity_id
_entity_poly.type
_entity_poly.pdbx_seq_one_letter_code
_entity_poly.pdbx_strand_id
1 'polypeptide(L)'
;TDDSFTQKSEELLDDSNKGYRYGKIPTPNLGKDSCLTSYKTFLSDMSKYRIEQRKYNDIAKYDRYLDTQYKKFMNENKKTVMYLVKEFEMKKSAAAYKRASQDKTGIIDPLKLPSYKYSDDIFKKLTIIPDGKNHGMMMLLDWSGSMSDVLFNTVKQLINLVEFCRKVNIPYEVYFFTSERGYDRDNMKCFTQNQGEYVFEDFSLVNCLSHRMNKKQADLALKMLFHMGMYFDNRYVSRRNSFEDHDTYEAQSNNW
;
A
#
# COMPACT_ATOMS: atom_id res chain seq x y z
N THR A 1 -0.33 3.70 35.09
CA THR A 1 0.31 2.89 34.04
C THR A 1 1.28 3.71 33.19
N ASP A 2 0.98 4.97 32.87
CA ASP A 2 1.88 5.85 32.12
C ASP A 2 3.11 6.27 32.97
N ASP A 3 2.91 6.59 34.23
CA ASP A 3 4.00 6.98 35.13
C ASP A 3 5.02 5.87 35.35
N SER A 4 4.58 4.61 35.43
CA SER A 4 5.49 3.48 35.57
C SER A 4 6.25 3.14 34.27
N PHE A 5 5.66 3.45 33.12
CA PHE A 5 6.34 3.31 31.82
C PHE A 5 7.40 4.41 31.66
N THR A 6 7.03 5.64 31.99
CA THR A 6 7.92 6.81 31.94
C THR A 6 9.12 6.61 32.87
N GLN A 7 8.86 6.18 34.12
CA GLN A 7 9.91 5.92 35.13
C GLN A 7 10.85 4.80 34.72
N LYS A 8 10.31 3.69 34.16
CA LYS A 8 11.16 2.59 33.62
C LYS A 8 11.91 2.98 32.36
N SER A 9 11.33 3.85 31.53
CA SER A 9 12.02 4.38 30.36
C SER A 9 13.16 5.31 30.76
N GLU A 10 12.98 6.12 31.80
CA GLU A 10 14.04 6.97 32.37
C GLU A 10 15.16 6.16 33.03
N GLU A 11 14.81 5.07 33.73
CA GLU A 11 15.81 4.13 34.29
C GLU A 11 16.61 3.38 33.22
N LEU A 12 16.00 3.05 32.08
CA LEU A 12 16.67 2.40 30.95
C LEU A 12 17.55 3.37 30.14
N LEU A 13 17.23 4.65 30.22
CA LEU A 13 17.99 5.73 29.62
C LEU A 13 19.00 6.29 30.66
N ASP A 14 19.89 5.41 31.19
CA ASP A 14 21.00 5.84 32.06
C ASP A 14 21.97 6.77 31.30
N ASP A 15 21.76 8.07 31.46
CA ASP A 15 22.46 9.15 30.81
C ASP A 15 23.88 9.41 31.35
N SER A 16 24.29 8.66 32.37
CA SER A 16 25.46 9.05 33.16
C SER A 16 26.81 8.86 32.45
N ASN A 17 26.88 8.22 31.26
CA ASN A 17 28.17 7.85 30.70
C ASN A 17 28.35 7.91 29.16
N LYS A 18 27.33 8.32 28.39
CA LYS A 18 27.51 8.27 26.95
C LYS A 18 27.00 9.57 26.33
N GLY A 19 27.75 10.55 26.11
CA GLY A 19 27.45 11.84 25.47
C GLY A 19 26.32 11.90 24.41
N TYR A 20 25.20 11.21 24.63
CA TYR A 20 24.01 11.28 23.79
C TYR A 20 23.30 12.59 24.04
N ARG A 21 23.03 13.32 22.97
CA ARG A 21 22.18 14.50 22.99
C ARG A 21 20.81 14.08 22.45
N TYR A 22 19.80 14.19 23.28
CA TYR A 22 18.41 13.99 22.84
C TYR A 22 17.94 15.24 22.13
N GLY A 23 17.56 15.11 20.85
CA GLY A 23 16.95 16.18 20.09
C GLY A 23 15.44 15.96 19.99
N LYS A 24 14.66 17.01 20.12
CA LYS A 24 13.23 16.96 19.84
C LYS A 24 13.01 16.97 18.34
N ILE A 25 12.13 16.09 17.85
CA ILE A 25 11.70 16.11 16.45
C ILE A 25 10.50 17.07 16.35
N PRO A 26 10.56 18.11 15.49
CA PRO A 26 9.43 19.01 15.29
C PRO A 26 8.26 18.31 14.59
N THR A 27 7.06 18.86 14.78
CA THR A 27 5.89 18.37 14.05
C THR A 27 6.02 18.72 12.57
N PRO A 28 5.78 17.76 11.66
CA PRO A 28 5.89 18.01 10.22
C PRO A 28 4.81 19.01 9.76
N ASN A 29 5.20 19.90 8.85
CA ASN A 29 4.27 20.79 8.20
C ASN A 29 3.55 20.03 7.05
N LEU A 30 2.28 19.75 7.20
CA LEU A 30 1.44 19.05 6.22
C LEU A 30 0.78 20.01 5.20
N GLY A 31 1.24 21.23 5.07
CA GLY A 31 0.77 22.22 4.08
C GLY A 31 1.11 21.85 2.63
N LYS A 32 0.76 22.73 1.68
CA LYS A 32 0.91 22.49 0.23
C LYS A 32 2.35 22.24 -0.22
N ASP A 33 3.33 22.78 0.49
CA ASP A 33 4.77 22.62 0.20
C ASP A 33 5.42 21.63 1.18
N SER A 34 4.66 20.65 1.59
CA SER A 34 5.01 19.69 2.62
C SER A 34 5.73 18.46 2.04
N CYS A 35 6.32 17.68 2.94
CA CYS A 35 6.89 16.36 2.65
C CYS A 35 5.91 15.35 2.03
N LEU A 36 4.64 15.72 1.83
CA LEU A 36 3.60 14.85 1.30
C LEU A 36 3.38 15.09 -0.20
N THR A 37 3.79 14.14 -1.02
CA THR A 37 3.52 14.13 -2.47
C THR A 37 2.20 13.40 -2.76
N SER A 38 1.31 14.05 -3.52
CA SER A 38 0.03 13.45 -3.90
C SER A 38 0.21 12.37 -4.99
N TYR A 39 -0.71 11.40 -5.05
CA TYR A 39 -0.69 10.39 -6.12
C TYR A 39 -0.81 11.00 -7.53
N LYS A 40 -1.43 12.15 -7.67
CA LYS A 40 -1.55 12.85 -8.96
C LYS A 40 -0.20 13.38 -9.41
N THR A 41 0.53 14.00 -8.52
CA THR A 41 1.90 14.48 -8.75
C THR A 41 2.82 13.31 -9.05
N PHE A 42 2.79 12.26 -8.22
CA PHE A 42 3.55 11.04 -8.43
C PHE A 42 3.33 10.43 -9.83
N LEU A 43 2.08 10.25 -10.25
CA LEU A 43 1.77 9.71 -11.58
C LEU A 43 2.25 10.61 -12.71
N SER A 44 2.12 11.93 -12.55
CA SER A 44 2.60 12.91 -13.54
C SER A 44 4.11 12.83 -13.72
N ASP A 45 4.85 12.84 -12.62
CA ASP A 45 6.31 12.86 -12.64
C ASP A 45 6.89 11.54 -13.14
N MET A 46 6.33 10.41 -12.70
CA MET A 46 6.70 9.09 -13.21
C MET A 46 6.39 8.93 -14.70
N SER A 47 5.29 9.52 -15.17
CA SER A 47 4.95 9.50 -16.60
C SER A 47 5.93 10.33 -17.43
N LYS A 48 6.32 11.51 -16.96
CA LYS A 48 7.34 12.37 -17.61
C LYS A 48 8.69 11.65 -17.64
N TYR A 49 9.14 11.15 -16.51
CA TYR A 49 10.39 10.39 -16.40
C TYR A 49 10.43 9.24 -17.41
N ARG A 50 9.35 8.47 -17.51
CA ARG A 50 9.25 7.33 -18.43
C ARG A 50 9.27 7.75 -19.90
N ILE A 51 8.68 8.88 -20.26
CA ILE A 51 8.72 9.44 -21.62
C ILE A 51 10.14 9.87 -21.96
N GLU A 52 10.85 10.52 -21.05
CA GLU A 52 12.23 10.94 -21.26
C GLU A 52 13.17 9.75 -21.46
N GLN A 53 13.03 8.73 -20.60
CA GLN A 53 13.85 7.51 -20.67
C GLN A 53 13.63 6.72 -21.97
N ARG A 54 12.41 6.71 -22.52
CA ARG A 54 12.09 6.02 -23.79
C ARG A 54 12.78 6.59 -25.03
N LYS A 55 13.39 7.75 -24.94
CA LYS A 55 14.21 8.31 -26.04
C LYS A 55 15.47 7.47 -26.30
N TYR A 56 15.86 6.62 -25.36
CA TYR A 56 16.98 5.70 -25.48
C TYR A 56 16.47 4.31 -25.87
N ASN A 57 16.95 3.76 -27.00
CA ASN A 57 16.45 2.48 -27.57
C ASN A 57 16.54 1.29 -26.62
N ASP A 58 17.61 1.21 -25.82
CA ASP A 58 17.82 0.10 -24.87
C ASP A 58 16.78 0.08 -23.75
N ILE A 59 16.33 1.27 -23.34
CA ILE A 59 15.30 1.39 -22.29
C ILE A 59 13.93 0.95 -22.79
N ALA A 60 13.62 1.15 -24.09
CA ALA A 60 12.37 0.67 -24.65
C ALA A 60 12.28 -0.88 -24.70
N LYS A 61 13.42 -1.58 -24.85
CA LYS A 61 13.50 -3.06 -24.79
C LYS A 61 13.32 -3.53 -23.35
N TYR A 62 13.98 -2.87 -22.41
CA TYR A 62 13.86 -3.16 -20.99
C TYR A 62 12.45 -2.91 -20.46
N ASP A 63 11.80 -1.82 -20.85
CA ASP A 63 10.39 -1.53 -20.52
C ASP A 63 9.44 -2.64 -20.97
N ARG A 64 9.64 -3.20 -22.16
CA ARG A 64 8.84 -4.34 -22.66
C ARG A 64 9.06 -5.60 -21.84
N TYR A 65 10.30 -5.85 -21.43
CA TYR A 65 10.61 -6.95 -20.52
C TYR A 65 9.90 -6.79 -19.19
N LEU A 66 9.99 -5.61 -18.54
CA LEU A 66 9.30 -5.31 -17.29
C LEU A 66 7.78 -5.49 -17.41
N ASP A 67 7.20 -5.05 -18.53
CA ASP A 67 5.78 -5.21 -18.83
C ASP A 67 5.37 -6.69 -18.92
N THR A 68 6.23 -7.51 -19.50
CA THR A 68 6.01 -8.95 -19.59
C THR A 68 6.08 -9.62 -18.22
N GLN A 69 7.06 -9.24 -17.40
CA GLN A 69 7.18 -9.75 -16.03
C GLN A 69 6.00 -9.33 -15.15
N TYR A 70 5.54 -8.09 -15.28
CA TYR A 70 4.35 -7.63 -14.56
C TYR A 70 3.09 -8.44 -14.94
N LYS A 71 2.86 -8.65 -16.24
CA LYS A 71 1.73 -9.46 -16.72
C LYS A 71 1.80 -10.90 -16.20
N LYS A 72 2.99 -11.51 -16.22
CA LYS A 72 3.22 -12.85 -15.68
C LYS A 72 2.89 -12.90 -14.20
N PHE A 73 3.44 -11.97 -13.42
CA PHE A 73 3.17 -11.84 -11.98
C PHE A 73 1.67 -11.71 -11.68
N MET A 74 0.95 -10.82 -12.39
CA MET A 74 -0.49 -10.61 -12.19
C MET A 74 -1.30 -11.88 -12.51
N ASN A 75 -0.93 -12.61 -13.56
CA ASN A 75 -1.60 -13.86 -13.93
C ASN A 75 -1.38 -14.98 -12.91
N GLU A 76 -0.16 -15.14 -12.42
CA GLU A 76 0.20 -16.15 -11.42
C GLU A 76 -0.53 -15.91 -10.09
N ASN A 77 -0.63 -14.65 -9.66
CA ASN A 77 -1.24 -14.30 -8.39
C ASN A 77 -2.76 -14.14 -8.43
N LYS A 78 -3.35 -14.11 -9.61
CA LYS A 78 -4.80 -13.93 -9.78
C LYS A 78 -5.62 -14.94 -8.98
N LYS A 79 -5.23 -16.21 -8.98
CA LYS A 79 -5.93 -17.28 -8.25
C LYS A 79 -5.83 -17.08 -6.74
N THR A 80 -4.64 -16.74 -6.25
CA THR A 80 -4.38 -16.48 -4.83
C THR A 80 -5.22 -15.31 -4.31
N VAL A 81 -5.22 -14.19 -5.05
CA VAL A 81 -6.04 -13.02 -4.70
C VAL A 81 -7.52 -13.37 -4.70
N MET A 82 -8.01 -14.13 -5.70
CA MET A 82 -9.42 -14.54 -5.76
C MET A 82 -9.81 -15.49 -4.61
N TYR A 83 -8.89 -16.35 -4.19
CA TYR A 83 -9.11 -17.20 -3.02
C TYR A 83 -9.24 -16.36 -1.74
N LEU A 84 -8.35 -15.40 -1.52
CA LEU A 84 -8.42 -14.47 -0.39
C LEU A 84 -9.73 -13.66 -0.38
N VAL A 85 -10.17 -13.18 -1.55
CA VAL A 85 -11.46 -12.49 -1.70
C VAL A 85 -12.61 -13.40 -1.27
N LYS A 86 -12.65 -14.64 -1.75
CA LYS A 86 -13.69 -15.61 -1.38
C LYS A 86 -13.72 -15.87 0.12
N GLU A 87 -12.56 -16.14 0.72
CA GLU A 87 -12.44 -16.37 2.16
C GLU A 87 -12.91 -15.16 2.97
N PHE A 88 -12.53 -13.96 2.54
CA PHE A 88 -12.93 -12.72 3.19
C PHE A 88 -14.46 -12.52 3.12
N GLU A 89 -15.06 -12.66 1.94
CA GLU A 89 -16.51 -12.50 1.76
C GLU A 89 -17.31 -13.55 2.55
N MET A 90 -16.84 -14.79 2.62
CA MET A 90 -17.44 -15.82 3.47
C MET A 90 -17.39 -15.44 4.95
N LYS A 91 -16.23 -14.98 5.44
CA LYS A 91 -16.08 -14.55 6.84
C LYS A 91 -16.90 -13.31 7.15
N LYS A 92 -16.93 -12.34 6.22
CA LYS A 92 -17.75 -11.13 6.32
C LYS A 92 -19.23 -11.48 6.41
N SER A 93 -19.72 -12.36 5.55
CA SER A 93 -21.11 -12.81 5.54
C SER A 93 -21.46 -13.58 6.82
N ALA A 94 -20.58 -14.47 7.29
CA ALA A 94 -20.77 -15.20 8.54
C ALA A 94 -20.80 -14.25 9.75
N ALA A 95 -19.93 -13.25 9.78
CA ALA A 95 -19.90 -12.24 10.85
C ALA A 95 -21.14 -11.33 10.81
N ALA A 96 -21.64 -10.98 9.62
CA ALA A 96 -22.89 -10.24 9.46
C ALA A 96 -24.08 -11.05 9.96
N TYR A 97 -24.16 -12.32 9.56
CA TYR A 97 -25.21 -13.23 10.02
C TYR A 97 -25.20 -13.43 11.55
N LYS A 98 -24.02 -13.59 12.15
CA LYS A 98 -23.88 -13.70 13.61
C LYS A 98 -24.34 -12.44 14.35
N ARG A 99 -24.25 -11.26 13.73
CA ARG A 99 -24.71 -9.98 14.29
C ARG A 99 -26.17 -9.69 13.92
N ALA A 100 -26.78 -10.50 13.05
CA ALA A 100 -28.15 -10.31 12.66
C ALA A 100 -29.09 -10.51 13.86
N SER A 101 -29.94 -9.54 14.12
CA SER A 101 -31.00 -9.66 15.09
C SER A 101 -32.28 -10.14 14.41
N GLN A 102 -33.05 -10.96 15.11
CA GLN A 102 -34.39 -11.33 14.68
C GLN A 102 -35.39 -10.50 15.47
N ASP A 103 -36.03 -9.57 14.78
CA ASP A 103 -37.13 -8.80 15.37
C ASP A 103 -38.45 -9.39 14.97
N LYS A 104 -39.38 -9.37 15.92
CA LYS A 104 -40.77 -9.65 15.64
C LYS A 104 -41.36 -8.45 14.91
N THR A 105 -41.76 -8.62 13.66
CA THR A 105 -42.40 -7.54 12.91
C THR A 105 -43.86 -7.41 13.32
N GLY A 106 -44.45 -6.22 13.13
CA GLY A 106 -45.90 -6.03 13.36
C GLY A 106 -46.81 -6.77 12.38
N ILE A 107 -46.26 -7.56 11.46
CA ILE A 107 -47.01 -8.36 10.48
C ILE A 107 -47.30 -9.73 11.08
N ILE A 108 -48.61 -10.07 11.17
CA ILE A 108 -49.06 -11.36 11.69
C ILE A 108 -48.70 -12.46 10.68
N ASP A 109 -48.20 -13.60 11.18
CA ASP A 109 -48.02 -14.82 10.41
C ASP A 109 -49.32 -15.64 10.40
N PRO A 110 -50.00 -15.74 9.27
CA PRO A 110 -51.29 -16.48 9.20
C PRO A 110 -51.20 -17.94 9.64
N LEU A 111 -50.02 -18.55 9.48
CA LEU A 111 -49.79 -19.96 9.86
C LEU A 111 -49.66 -20.13 11.36
N LYS A 112 -49.23 -19.06 12.08
CA LYS A 112 -49.09 -19.08 13.53
C LYS A 112 -50.28 -18.49 14.26
N LEU A 113 -51.22 -17.88 13.54
CA LEU A 113 -52.38 -17.26 14.12
C LEU A 113 -53.21 -18.22 14.99
N PRO A 114 -53.41 -19.49 14.64
CA PRO A 114 -54.15 -20.43 15.49
C PRO A 114 -53.54 -20.65 16.87
N SER A 115 -52.24 -20.43 17.03
CA SER A 115 -51.50 -20.64 18.26
C SER A 115 -51.49 -19.41 19.23
N TYR A 116 -52.21 -18.32 18.88
CA TYR A 116 -52.16 -17.08 19.64
C TYR A 116 -52.53 -17.21 21.12
N LYS A 117 -53.36 -18.25 21.45
CA LYS A 117 -53.78 -18.51 22.83
C LYS A 117 -52.67 -19.12 23.69
N TYR A 118 -51.62 -19.67 23.08
CA TYR A 118 -50.60 -20.45 23.77
C TYR A 118 -49.19 -19.94 23.48
N SER A 119 -49.03 -19.03 22.53
CA SER A 119 -47.70 -18.48 22.13
C SER A 119 -47.83 -17.05 21.66
N ASP A 120 -46.94 -16.20 22.19
CA ASP A 120 -46.82 -14.81 21.76
C ASP A 120 -46.06 -14.66 20.43
N ASP A 121 -45.53 -15.76 19.87
CA ASP A 121 -44.71 -15.77 18.63
C ASP A 121 -45.58 -15.87 17.39
N ILE A 122 -46.55 -14.97 17.27
CA ILE A 122 -47.53 -14.93 16.15
C ILE A 122 -47.11 -13.98 15.02
N PHE A 123 -46.01 -13.27 15.18
CA PHE A 123 -45.50 -12.32 14.18
C PHE A 123 -44.47 -12.95 13.27
N LYS A 124 -44.41 -12.48 12.02
CA LYS A 124 -43.30 -12.80 11.11
C LYS A 124 -41.98 -12.29 11.68
N LYS A 125 -40.94 -13.12 11.65
CA LYS A 125 -39.59 -12.73 12.04
C LYS A 125 -38.91 -12.05 10.88
N LEU A 126 -38.39 -10.86 11.09
CA LEU A 126 -37.54 -10.14 10.15
C LEU A 126 -36.08 -10.25 10.63
N THR A 127 -35.21 -10.69 9.76
CA THR A 127 -33.76 -10.67 10.04
C THR A 127 -33.22 -9.33 9.64
N ILE A 128 -32.77 -8.52 10.62
CA ILE A 128 -32.13 -7.24 10.41
C ILE A 128 -30.63 -7.47 10.45
N ILE A 129 -29.97 -7.28 9.31
CA ILE A 129 -28.51 -7.33 9.22
C ILE A 129 -28.01 -5.89 9.34
N PRO A 130 -27.33 -5.54 10.44
CA PRO A 130 -26.79 -4.19 10.59
C PRO A 130 -25.72 -3.93 9.54
N ASP A 131 -25.75 -2.74 8.95
CA ASP A 131 -24.73 -2.29 8.03
C ASP A 131 -23.35 -2.31 8.69
N GLY A 132 -22.45 -3.11 8.14
CA GLY A 132 -21.07 -3.16 8.60
C GLY A 132 -20.32 -1.88 8.24
N LYS A 133 -19.65 -1.26 9.20
CA LYS A 133 -18.73 -0.15 8.90
C LYS A 133 -17.54 -0.69 8.10
N ASN A 134 -17.30 -0.13 6.92
CA ASN A 134 -16.10 -0.40 6.17
C ASN A 134 -14.92 0.35 6.81
N HIS A 135 -13.92 -0.41 7.26
CA HIS A 135 -12.66 0.18 7.70
C HIS A 135 -11.77 0.37 6.47
N GLY A 136 -11.14 1.55 6.37
CA GLY A 136 -10.10 1.81 5.39
C GLY A 136 -8.78 1.14 5.79
N MET A 137 -7.91 0.91 4.83
CA MET A 137 -6.57 0.37 5.03
C MET A 137 -5.52 1.41 4.62
N MET A 138 -4.61 1.72 5.51
CA MET A 138 -3.43 2.53 5.22
C MET A 138 -2.20 1.63 5.23
N MET A 139 -1.41 1.70 4.16
CA MET A 139 -0.20 0.91 3.99
C MET A 139 0.99 1.86 3.87
N LEU A 140 2.02 1.60 4.65
CA LEU A 140 3.27 2.34 4.63
C LEU A 140 4.38 1.41 4.16
N LEU A 141 5.10 1.82 3.14
CA LEU A 141 6.22 1.09 2.57
C LEU A 141 7.51 1.86 2.82
N ASP A 142 8.46 1.20 3.43
CA ASP A 142 9.82 1.73 3.57
C ASP A 142 10.54 1.62 2.23
N TRP A 143 10.91 2.79 1.66
CA TRP A 143 11.65 2.89 0.40
C TRP A 143 13.07 3.39 0.67
N SER A 144 13.74 2.80 1.65
CA SER A 144 15.13 3.11 1.99
C SER A 144 16.10 2.17 1.27
N GLY A 145 17.34 2.61 1.09
CA GLY A 145 18.40 1.81 0.45
C GLY A 145 18.70 0.50 1.18
N SER A 146 18.53 0.45 2.50
CA SER A 146 18.69 -0.78 3.29
C SER A 146 17.67 -1.86 2.98
N MET A 147 16.53 -1.49 2.37
CA MET A 147 15.47 -2.42 1.97
C MET A 147 15.67 -3.04 0.58
N SER A 148 16.75 -2.70 -0.14
CA SER A 148 16.98 -3.10 -1.53
C SER A 148 16.78 -4.60 -1.79
N ASP A 149 17.24 -5.47 -0.89
CA ASP A 149 17.17 -6.92 -1.07
C ASP A 149 15.76 -7.51 -0.90
N VAL A 150 14.90 -6.83 -0.14
CA VAL A 150 13.55 -7.31 0.18
C VAL A 150 12.46 -6.46 -0.47
N LEU A 151 12.79 -5.26 -0.95
CA LEU A 151 11.86 -4.26 -1.46
C LEU A 151 10.96 -4.82 -2.57
N PHE A 152 11.53 -5.53 -3.54
CA PHE A 152 10.73 -6.07 -4.64
C PHE A 152 9.70 -7.11 -4.18
N ASN A 153 10.05 -7.97 -3.23
CA ASN A 153 9.12 -8.93 -2.67
C ASN A 153 8.02 -8.24 -1.85
N THR A 154 8.37 -7.19 -1.12
CA THR A 154 7.41 -6.36 -0.37
C THR A 154 6.44 -5.65 -1.33
N VAL A 155 6.95 -5.09 -2.43
CA VAL A 155 6.12 -4.49 -3.49
C VAL A 155 5.15 -5.52 -4.11
N LYS A 156 5.59 -6.74 -4.37
CA LYS A 156 4.70 -7.82 -4.87
C LYS A 156 3.57 -8.13 -3.89
N GLN A 157 3.88 -8.22 -2.60
CA GLN A 157 2.87 -8.45 -1.57
C GLN A 157 1.90 -7.28 -1.47
N LEU A 158 2.42 -6.05 -1.53
CA LEU A 158 1.62 -4.84 -1.54
C LEU A 158 0.65 -4.81 -2.73
N ILE A 159 1.11 -5.14 -3.93
CA ILE A 159 0.26 -5.21 -5.13
C ILE A 159 -0.88 -6.23 -4.94
N ASN A 160 -0.58 -7.41 -4.41
CA ASN A 160 -1.60 -8.42 -4.13
C ASN A 160 -2.63 -7.93 -3.10
N LEU A 161 -2.18 -7.22 -2.06
CA LEU A 161 -3.05 -6.66 -1.04
C LEU A 161 -3.93 -5.53 -1.59
N VAL A 162 -3.38 -4.66 -2.43
CA VAL A 162 -4.14 -3.60 -3.12
C VAL A 162 -5.18 -4.20 -4.07
N GLU A 163 -4.81 -5.22 -4.86
CA GLU A 163 -5.76 -5.93 -5.73
C GLU A 163 -6.88 -6.61 -4.93
N PHE A 164 -6.56 -7.17 -3.77
CA PHE A 164 -7.55 -7.67 -2.83
C PHE A 164 -8.49 -6.56 -2.36
N CYS A 165 -7.96 -5.43 -1.84
CA CYS A 165 -8.76 -4.29 -1.38
C CYS A 165 -9.69 -3.76 -2.49
N ARG A 166 -9.19 -3.66 -3.73
CA ARG A 166 -9.98 -3.23 -4.89
C ARG A 166 -11.15 -4.17 -5.17
N LYS A 167 -10.97 -5.49 -5.01
CA LYS A 167 -12.00 -6.49 -5.29
C LYS A 167 -13.07 -6.55 -4.20
N VAL A 168 -12.71 -6.32 -2.96
CA VAL A 168 -13.66 -6.34 -1.82
C VAL A 168 -14.19 -4.94 -1.46
N ASN A 169 -13.85 -3.92 -2.26
CA ASN A 169 -14.25 -2.52 -2.07
C ASN A 169 -13.86 -1.95 -0.70
N ILE A 170 -12.68 -2.30 -0.20
CA ILE A 170 -12.09 -1.69 0.98
C ILE A 170 -11.34 -0.42 0.54
N PRO A 171 -11.67 0.77 1.09
CA PRO A 171 -10.88 1.98 0.85
C PRO A 171 -9.44 1.78 1.29
N TYR A 172 -8.48 2.21 0.47
CA TYR A 172 -7.06 2.07 0.80
C TYR A 172 -6.27 3.30 0.37
N GLU A 173 -5.20 3.57 1.09
CA GLU A 173 -4.18 4.55 0.77
C GLU A 173 -2.82 3.90 0.98
N VAL A 174 -1.93 4.06 0.02
CA VAL A 174 -0.57 3.52 0.08
C VAL A 174 0.42 4.66 -0.01
N TYR A 175 1.31 4.72 0.94
CA TYR A 175 2.40 5.67 0.99
C TYR A 175 3.72 4.93 1.03
N PHE A 176 4.72 5.46 0.38
CA PHE A 176 6.10 5.11 0.69
C PHE A 176 6.84 6.31 1.24
N PHE A 177 7.76 6.06 2.14
CA PHE A 177 8.65 7.08 2.67
C PHE A 177 10.09 6.78 2.22
N THR A 178 10.81 7.85 1.95
CA THR A 178 12.20 7.79 1.51
C THR A 178 12.96 8.98 2.10
N SER A 179 14.26 8.80 2.29
CA SER A 179 15.19 9.86 2.61
C SER A 179 15.81 10.49 1.35
N GLU A 180 15.50 9.98 0.16
CA GLU A 180 15.97 10.60 -1.08
C GLU A 180 15.21 11.89 -1.37
N ARG A 181 15.96 12.93 -1.66
CA ARG A 181 15.42 14.24 -2.08
C ARG A 181 14.63 14.08 -3.37
N GLY A 182 13.37 14.48 -3.37
CA GLY A 182 12.58 14.62 -4.60
C GLY A 182 13.24 15.64 -5.55
N TYR A 183 12.82 15.63 -6.80
CA TYR A 183 13.39 16.42 -7.91
C TYR A 183 13.37 17.95 -7.68
N ASP A 184 12.63 18.46 -6.71
CA ASP A 184 12.51 19.88 -6.41
C ASP A 184 13.03 20.18 -5.01
N ARG A 185 14.36 20.32 -4.93
CA ARG A 185 15.12 20.43 -3.66
C ARG A 185 14.89 21.73 -2.91
N ASP A 186 14.52 22.80 -3.59
CA ASP A 186 14.62 24.14 -3.01
C ASP A 186 13.37 24.58 -2.26
N ASN A 187 12.22 23.90 -2.43
CA ASN A 187 10.94 24.35 -1.90
C ASN A 187 10.27 23.42 -0.88
N MET A 188 10.77 22.20 -0.64
CA MET A 188 10.16 21.26 0.32
C MET A 188 10.73 21.42 1.73
N LYS A 189 10.19 22.34 2.50
CA LYS A 189 10.45 22.42 3.95
C LYS A 189 9.41 21.60 4.71
N CYS A 190 9.70 20.30 4.90
CA CYS A 190 8.85 19.40 5.69
C CYS A 190 8.70 19.84 7.14
N PHE A 191 9.70 20.51 7.67
CA PHE A 191 9.77 20.89 9.07
C PHE A 191 10.26 22.32 9.19
N THR A 192 9.70 23.05 10.17
CA THR A 192 10.28 24.31 10.64
C THR A 192 11.16 23.98 11.84
N GLN A 193 12.47 24.21 11.72
CA GLN A 193 13.44 23.92 12.75
C GLN A 193 13.51 25.06 13.76
N ASN A 194 13.32 24.74 15.03
CA ASN A 194 13.60 25.65 16.15
C ASN A 194 14.92 25.26 16.82
N GLN A 195 15.43 26.16 17.67
CA GLN A 195 16.65 25.89 18.41
C GLN A 195 16.47 24.65 19.32
N GLY A 196 17.37 23.67 19.20
CA GLY A 196 17.32 22.41 19.95
C GLY A 196 16.48 21.29 19.31
N GLU A 197 15.93 21.53 18.13
CA GLU A 197 15.21 20.51 17.37
C GLU A 197 16.10 19.88 16.31
N TYR A 198 15.91 18.56 16.08
CA TYR A 198 16.59 17.82 15.02
C TYR A 198 15.64 17.59 13.86
N VAL A 199 16.01 18.07 12.69
CA VAL A 199 15.18 17.96 11.48
C VAL A 199 15.85 16.99 10.51
N PHE A 200 15.07 16.05 9.99
CA PHE A 200 15.45 15.22 8.85
C PHE A 200 15.22 16.03 7.57
N GLU A 201 16.26 16.54 6.96
CA GLU A 201 16.14 17.42 5.78
C GLU A 201 15.58 16.72 4.54
N ASP A 202 15.68 15.39 4.48
CA ASP A 202 15.46 14.60 3.27
C ASP A 202 14.25 13.66 3.35
N PHE A 203 13.34 13.86 4.32
CA PHE A 203 12.17 13.01 4.45
C PHE A 203 11.10 13.37 3.42
N SER A 204 10.64 12.38 2.67
CA SER A 204 9.51 12.49 1.73
C SER A 204 8.51 11.36 1.94
N LEU A 205 7.24 11.70 2.00
CA LEU A 205 6.11 10.77 2.06
C LEU A 205 5.30 10.87 0.77
N VAL A 206 5.32 9.83 -0.03
CA VAL A 206 4.69 9.81 -1.35
C VAL A 206 3.48 8.90 -1.35
N ASN A 207 2.30 9.47 -1.62
CA ASN A 207 1.10 8.69 -1.88
C ASN A 207 1.21 8.08 -3.29
N CYS A 208 1.52 6.80 -3.39
CA CYS A 208 1.71 6.12 -4.66
C CYS A 208 0.44 5.42 -5.18
N LEU A 209 -0.47 5.02 -4.30
CA LEU A 209 -1.73 4.36 -4.64
C LEU A 209 -2.85 4.84 -3.72
N SER A 210 -4.03 5.09 -4.29
CA SER A 210 -5.21 5.54 -3.56
C SER A 210 -6.47 4.91 -4.15
N HIS A 211 -7.43 4.57 -3.28
CA HIS A 211 -8.76 4.12 -3.71
C HIS A 211 -9.52 5.17 -4.54
N ARG A 212 -9.10 6.44 -4.47
CA ARG A 212 -9.66 7.56 -5.25
C ARG A 212 -9.21 7.59 -6.71
N MET A 213 -8.22 6.76 -7.06
CA MET A 213 -7.77 6.61 -8.45
C MET A 213 -8.85 5.95 -9.30
N ASN A 214 -9.01 6.41 -10.54
CA ASN A 214 -9.77 5.64 -11.52
C ASN A 214 -8.99 4.36 -11.92
N LYS A 215 -9.68 3.41 -12.57
CA LYS A 215 -9.10 2.11 -12.92
C LYS A 215 -7.80 2.24 -13.71
N LYS A 216 -7.75 3.13 -14.72
CA LYS A 216 -6.56 3.33 -15.57
C LYS A 216 -5.38 3.88 -14.75
N GLN A 217 -5.65 4.83 -13.87
CA GLN A 217 -4.63 5.41 -12.98
C GLN A 217 -4.07 4.37 -12.01
N ALA A 218 -4.95 3.59 -11.38
CA ALA A 218 -4.55 2.54 -10.45
C ALA A 218 -3.73 1.44 -11.14
N ASP A 219 -4.16 0.98 -12.31
CA ASP A 219 -3.43 -0.04 -13.09
C ASP A 219 -2.05 0.48 -13.54
N LEU A 220 -1.97 1.76 -13.93
CA LEU A 220 -0.70 2.41 -14.26
C LEU A 220 0.21 2.52 -13.04
N ALA A 221 -0.32 2.97 -11.90
CA ALA A 221 0.44 3.13 -10.65
C ALA A 221 0.98 1.79 -10.14
N LEU A 222 0.16 0.72 -10.15
CA LEU A 222 0.59 -0.63 -9.79
C LEU A 222 1.73 -1.14 -10.67
N LYS A 223 1.60 -0.92 -11.98
CA LYS A 223 2.65 -1.28 -12.94
C LYS A 223 3.94 -0.49 -12.70
N MET A 224 3.84 0.81 -12.48
CA MET A 224 5.00 1.66 -12.19
C MET A 224 5.69 1.23 -10.89
N LEU A 225 4.92 0.96 -9.84
CA LEU A 225 5.46 0.50 -8.57
C LEU A 225 6.19 -0.85 -8.71
N PHE A 226 5.64 -1.78 -9.49
CA PHE A 226 6.30 -3.05 -9.80
C PHE A 226 7.63 -2.83 -10.53
N HIS A 227 7.65 -1.96 -11.54
CA HIS A 227 8.87 -1.65 -12.29
C HIS A 227 9.93 -0.99 -11.41
N MET A 228 9.53 -0.05 -10.54
CA MET A 228 10.43 0.58 -9.57
C MET A 228 11.03 -0.47 -8.62
N GLY A 229 10.20 -1.37 -8.08
CA GLY A 229 10.67 -2.44 -7.21
C GLY A 229 11.66 -3.38 -7.90
N MET A 230 11.39 -3.76 -9.15
CA MET A 230 12.34 -4.55 -9.95
C MET A 230 13.66 -3.83 -10.22
N TYR A 231 13.60 -2.54 -10.47
CA TYR A 231 14.80 -1.73 -10.73
C TYR A 231 15.73 -1.70 -9.52
N PHE A 232 15.17 -1.62 -8.31
CA PHE A 232 15.93 -1.59 -7.06
C PHE A 232 16.35 -2.98 -6.55
N ASP A 233 15.86 -4.08 -7.14
CA ASP A 233 16.32 -5.43 -6.78
C ASP A 233 17.72 -5.67 -7.36
N ASN A 234 18.76 -5.66 -6.51
CA ASN A 234 20.16 -5.86 -6.89
C ASN A 234 20.39 -7.12 -7.75
N ARG A 235 19.55 -8.16 -7.59
CA ARG A 235 19.59 -9.36 -8.41
C ARG A 235 19.23 -9.11 -9.87
N TYR A 236 18.42 -8.08 -10.13
CA TYR A 236 18.05 -7.68 -11.48
C TYR A 236 19.02 -6.66 -12.09
N VAL A 237 19.63 -5.81 -11.28
CA VAL A 237 20.70 -4.90 -11.72
C VAL A 237 21.89 -5.70 -12.21
N SER A 238 22.30 -6.75 -11.50
CA SER A 238 23.38 -7.66 -11.94
C SER A 238 23.01 -8.41 -13.22
N ARG A 239 21.74 -8.82 -13.40
CA ARG A 239 21.26 -9.44 -14.63
C ARG A 239 21.13 -8.47 -15.79
N ARG A 240 20.89 -7.18 -15.55
CA ARG A 240 20.89 -6.17 -16.60
C ARG A 240 22.25 -6.12 -17.31
N ASN A 241 23.32 -6.10 -16.55
CA ASN A 241 24.69 -6.15 -17.11
C ASN A 241 24.97 -7.46 -17.87
N SER A 242 24.39 -8.59 -17.45
CA SER A 242 24.52 -9.86 -18.16
C SER A 242 23.61 -10.00 -19.38
N PHE A 243 22.52 -9.23 -19.49
CA PHE A 243 21.67 -9.20 -20.69
C PHE A 243 22.30 -8.37 -21.82
N GLU A 244 23.05 -7.32 -21.49
CA GLU A 244 23.86 -6.61 -22.46
C GLU A 244 24.95 -7.50 -23.04
N ASP A 245 25.52 -8.42 -22.24
CA ASP A 245 26.50 -9.41 -22.69
C ASP A 245 25.87 -10.59 -23.48
N HIS A 246 24.66 -11.04 -23.09
CA HIS A 246 24.03 -12.21 -23.73
C HIS A 246 23.45 -11.91 -25.12
N ASP A 247 22.86 -10.71 -25.29
CA ASP A 247 22.32 -10.30 -26.61
C ASP A 247 23.44 -10.00 -27.64
N THR A 248 24.64 -9.65 -27.17
CA THR A 248 25.84 -9.58 -28.02
C THR A 248 26.33 -10.96 -28.44
N TYR A 249 26.18 -11.99 -27.59
CA TYR A 249 26.53 -13.37 -27.92
C TYR A 249 25.53 -14.06 -28.86
N GLU A 250 24.21 -13.86 -28.67
CA GLU A 250 23.21 -14.42 -29.60
C GLU A 250 23.22 -13.71 -30.95
N ALA A 251 23.50 -12.40 -31.01
CA ALA A 251 23.69 -11.70 -32.30
C ALA A 251 24.94 -12.14 -33.03
N GLN A 252 25.96 -12.64 -32.36
CA GLN A 252 27.18 -13.19 -32.96
C GLN A 252 27.05 -14.69 -33.33
N SER A 253 26.19 -15.46 -32.62
CA SER A 253 26.01 -16.89 -32.92
C SER A 253 25.06 -17.17 -34.09
N ASN A 254 24.23 -16.21 -34.50
CA ASN A 254 23.31 -16.34 -35.65
C ASN A 254 23.91 -15.89 -36.99
N ASN A 255 25.22 -15.62 -37.04
CA ASN A 255 25.94 -15.24 -38.25
C ASN A 255 26.96 -16.33 -38.72
N TRP A 256 26.66 -17.61 -38.43
CA TRP A 256 27.39 -18.73 -38.99
C TRP A 256 26.45 -19.66 -39.75
#